data_ebaf8ced02e7a55f825e0fc16c0ac495
#
_entry.id   ebaf8ced02e7a55f825e0fc16c0ac495
#
_cell.length_a   1.000
_cell.length_b   1.000
_cell.length_c   1.000
_cell.angle_alpha   90.00
_cell.angle_beta   90.00
_cell.angle_gamma   90.00
#
_symmetry.space_group_name_H-M   'P 1'
#
loop_
_entity.id
_entity.type
_entity.pdbx_description
1 polymer ?
#
loop_
_entity_poly.entity_id
_entity_poly.type
_entity_poly.pdbx_seq_one_letter_code
_entity_poly.pdbx_strand_id
1 'polypeptide(L)'
;MKYGLHISTKGDLAGTPARAKTIGAQALQFFAGSPRTFSMPTYSDEVADAFKQATEDNNMPPYLHMMYLTAYGTPDTVLRRKSVDAAKQTMVNAEKLGILGVVTHMGSHKGEGLEKVMPVLVESLKEVVEPVKSSKLLLEISAGQGGSIGNSIEELAAIYEATGKDERIEFCLDTCHMLAGGYEVRTNEGWDEALDKFDKLIGLDKLPVIHLNDSMTDIGSNRDRHENIGKGFIGDEGFKVILNNPKVKDKVGILEVPGIDKKGPDKPNLDKLAQLTD
;
A
#
# COMPACT_ATOMS: atom_id res chain seq x y z
N MET A 1 -4.11 5.01 15.79
CA MET A 1 -3.51 4.29 14.62
C MET A 1 -2.62 3.15 15.10
N LYS A 2 -2.58 2.00 14.41
CA LYS A 2 -1.57 0.95 14.64
C LYS A 2 -0.39 1.19 13.72
N TYR A 3 0.83 1.12 14.23
CA TYR A 3 2.04 1.28 13.41
C TYR A 3 2.65 -0.06 13.07
N GLY A 4 2.88 -0.28 11.79
CA GLY A 4 3.48 -1.48 11.23
C GLY A 4 4.66 -1.15 10.31
N LEU A 5 5.24 -2.18 9.74
CA LEU A 5 6.35 -2.05 8.81
C LEU A 5 6.33 -3.14 7.72
N HIS A 6 6.93 -2.81 6.58
CA HIS A 6 7.23 -3.78 5.55
C HIS A 6 8.44 -4.60 5.97
N ILE A 7 8.25 -5.92 6.13
CA ILE A 7 9.27 -6.83 6.68
C ILE A 7 9.56 -8.00 5.74
N SER A 8 10.80 -8.47 5.74
CA SER A 8 11.17 -9.68 5.00
C SER A 8 10.66 -10.95 5.70
N THR A 9 10.04 -11.84 4.93
CA THR A 9 9.61 -13.18 5.38
C THR A 9 10.69 -14.26 5.14
N LYS A 10 11.89 -13.86 4.74
CA LYS A 10 12.96 -14.80 4.34
C LYS A 10 13.19 -15.86 5.41
N GLY A 11 13.00 -17.11 5.02
CA GLY A 11 13.31 -18.30 5.82
C GLY A 11 12.18 -18.82 6.69
N ASP A 12 11.24 -17.98 7.17
CA ASP A 12 10.16 -18.40 8.06
C ASP A 12 8.98 -17.43 8.01
N LEU A 13 7.92 -17.83 7.32
CA LEU A 13 6.70 -17.03 7.23
C LEU A 13 5.96 -16.98 8.58
N ALA A 14 5.78 -18.12 9.25
CA ALA A 14 5.05 -18.18 10.50
C ALA A 14 5.75 -17.46 11.66
N GLY A 15 7.08 -17.38 11.66
CA GLY A 15 7.83 -16.59 12.63
C GLY A 15 7.85 -15.06 12.35
N THR A 16 7.33 -14.63 11.21
CA THR A 16 7.37 -13.19 10.82
C THR A 16 6.58 -12.29 11.77
N PRO A 17 5.35 -12.62 12.25
CA PRO A 17 4.63 -11.79 13.20
C PRO A 17 5.38 -11.58 14.52
N ALA A 18 5.98 -12.61 15.06
CA ALA A 18 6.78 -12.51 16.29
C ALA A 18 8.02 -11.63 16.07
N ARG A 19 8.72 -11.76 14.94
CA ARG A 19 9.85 -10.88 14.60
C ARG A 19 9.41 -9.43 14.46
N ALA A 20 8.30 -9.14 13.80
CA ALA A 20 7.75 -7.80 13.68
C ALA A 20 7.44 -7.19 15.07
N LYS A 21 6.84 -7.99 15.96
CA LYS A 21 6.53 -7.57 17.33
C LYS A 21 7.80 -7.25 18.15
N THR A 22 8.90 -7.99 17.97
CA THR A 22 10.16 -7.70 18.68
C THR A 22 10.79 -6.36 18.28
N ILE A 23 10.48 -5.88 17.07
CA ILE A 23 10.90 -4.56 16.58
C ILE A 23 9.96 -3.45 17.08
N GLY A 24 8.80 -3.81 17.64
CA GLY A 24 7.78 -2.86 18.13
C GLY A 24 6.62 -2.63 17.16
N ALA A 25 6.53 -3.39 16.06
CA ALA A 25 5.42 -3.28 15.12
C ALA A 25 4.11 -3.80 15.70
N GLN A 26 3.01 -3.20 15.28
CA GLN A 26 1.63 -3.56 15.62
C GLN A 26 0.83 -4.05 14.40
N ALA A 27 1.42 -3.99 13.22
CA ALA A 27 0.92 -4.54 11.97
C ALA A 27 2.12 -4.93 11.10
N LEU A 28 1.91 -5.75 10.09
CA LEU A 28 2.97 -6.13 9.18
C LEU A 28 2.52 -6.11 7.72
N GLN A 29 3.45 -5.81 6.84
CA GLN A 29 3.31 -5.95 5.39
C GLN A 29 4.53 -6.69 4.85
N PHE A 30 4.34 -7.49 3.80
CA PHE A 30 5.44 -8.20 3.16
C PHE A 30 5.11 -8.55 1.70
N PHE A 31 6.11 -8.94 0.92
CA PHE A 31 5.89 -9.51 -0.40
C PHE A 31 5.63 -11.01 -0.31
N ALA A 32 4.59 -11.50 -1.00
CA ALA A 32 4.31 -12.95 -1.06
C ALA A 32 5.44 -13.76 -1.73
N GLY A 33 6.22 -13.11 -2.60
CA GLY A 33 7.36 -13.67 -3.31
C GLY A 33 8.41 -12.61 -3.60
N SER A 34 9.29 -12.83 -4.57
CA SER A 34 10.23 -11.79 -5.00
C SER A 34 9.48 -10.64 -5.69
N PRO A 35 9.67 -9.38 -5.26
CA PRO A 35 8.98 -8.25 -5.86
C PRO A 35 9.44 -7.93 -7.30
N ARG A 36 10.48 -8.59 -7.79
CA ARG A 36 11.11 -8.36 -9.10
C ARG A 36 10.82 -9.47 -10.11
N THR A 37 9.92 -10.39 -9.80
CA THR A 37 9.54 -11.50 -10.70
C THR A 37 8.04 -11.70 -10.70
N PHE A 38 7.52 -12.30 -11.76
CA PHE A 38 6.11 -12.74 -11.84
C PHE A 38 5.89 -14.14 -11.24
N SER A 39 6.95 -14.80 -10.78
CA SER A 39 6.84 -16.12 -10.14
C SER A 39 6.34 -15.96 -8.71
N MET A 40 5.17 -16.48 -8.41
CA MET A 40 4.59 -16.46 -7.08
C MET A 40 4.68 -17.84 -6.42
N PRO A 41 5.00 -17.91 -5.14
CA PRO A 41 4.98 -19.18 -4.41
C PRO A 41 3.54 -19.69 -4.27
N THR A 42 3.42 -20.97 -3.95
CA THR A 42 2.20 -21.54 -3.39
C THR A 42 2.47 -21.97 -1.96
N TYR A 43 1.51 -21.75 -1.08
CA TYR A 43 1.63 -22.14 0.33
C TYR A 43 0.81 -23.40 0.60
N SER A 44 1.34 -24.34 1.38
CA SER A 44 0.55 -25.49 1.87
C SER A 44 -0.46 -25.02 2.93
N ASP A 45 -1.42 -25.86 3.27
CA ASP A 45 -2.42 -25.55 4.30
C ASP A 45 -1.75 -25.42 5.67
N GLU A 46 -0.76 -26.27 5.97
CA GLU A 46 0.00 -26.25 7.21
C GLU A 46 0.75 -24.93 7.40
N VAL A 47 1.37 -24.39 6.33
CA VAL A 47 2.09 -23.11 6.37
C VAL A 47 1.10 -21.96 6.56
N ALA A 48 -0.04 -22.02 5.88
CA ALA A 48 -1.06 -20.99 5.98
C ALA A 48 -1.70 -20.96 7.38
N ASP A 49 -2.03 -22.12 7.94
CA ASP A 49 -2.64 -22.22 9.27
C ASP A 49 -1.65 -21.79 10.36
N ALA A 50 -0.38 -22.18 10.26
CA ALA A 50 0.66 -21.71 11.17
C ALA A 50 0.85 -20.19 11.13
N PHE A 51 0.78 -19.58 9.94
CA PHE A 51 0.87 -18.12 9.79
C PHE A 51 -0.35 -17.41 10.39
N LYS A 52 -1.56 -17.88 10.09
CA LYS A 52 -2.81 -17.32 10.67
C LYS A 52 -2.76 -17.36 12.19
N GLN A 53 -2.42 -18.52 12.76
CA GLN A 53 -2.28 -18.66 14.22
C GLN A 53 -1.25 -17.68 14.79
N ALA A 54 -0.09 -17.55 14.13
CA ALA A 54 0.95 -16.62 14.57
C ALA A 54 0.50 -15.13 14.49
N THR A 55 -0.30 -14.74 13.51
CA THR A 55 -0.85 -13.37 13.42
C THR A 55 -1.88 -13.11 14.53
N GLU A 56 -2.72 -14.08 14.86
CA GLU A 56 -3.69 -14.02 15.96
C GLU A 56 -2.98 -13.92 17.32
N ASP A 57 -2.05 -14.83 17.62
CA ASP A 57 -1.28 -14.87 18.88
C ASP A 57 -0.52 -13.57 19.16
N ASN A 58 -0.08 -12.90 18.10
CA ASN A 58 0.64 -11.65 18.20
C ASN A 58 -0.24 -10.41 18.05
N ASN A 59 -1.55 -10.56 17.80
CA ASN A 59 -2.49 -9.46 17.48
C ASN A 59 -1.93 -8.56 16.36
N MET A 60 -1.47 -9.18 15.26
CA MET A 60 -0.68 -8.56 14.19
C MET A 60 -1.45 -8.60 12.86
N PRO A 61 -2.27 -7.58 12.52
CA PRO A 61 -2.98 -7.55 11.25
C PRO A 61 -2.00 -7.62 10.06
N PRO A 62 -2.15 -8.63 9.18
CA PRO A 62 -1.24 -8.87 8.08
C PRO A 62 -1.73 -8.23 6.78
N TYR A 63 -0.80 -7.63 6.06
CA TYR A 63 -0.98 -7.09 4.70
C TYR A 63 0.08 -7.65 3.77
N LEU A 64 -0.22 -7.71 2.48
CA LEU A 64 0.75 -7.96 1.42
C LEU A 64 0.96 -6.70 0.59
N HIS A 65 2.12 -6.60 -0.01
CA HIS A 65 2.36 -5.72 -1.14
C HIS A 65 2.56 -6.54 -2.40
N MET A 66 1.97 -6.10 -3.50
CA MET A 66 2.13 -6.73 -4.82
C MET A 66 3.56 -6.50 -5.34
N MET A 67 4.02 -7.34 -6.24
CA MET A 67 5.31 -7.14 -6.91
C MET A 67 5.36 -5.80 -7.66
N TYR A 68 6.55 -5.21 -7.81
CA TYR A 68 6.73 -3.92 -8.52
C TYR A 68 6.45 -3.98 -10.03
N LEU A 69 6.31 -5.18 -10.60
CA LEU A 69 6.14 -5.38 -12.04
C LEU A 69 4.70 -5.26 -12.52
N THR A 70 3.75 -4.99 -11.63
CA THR A 70 2.32 -4.87 -11.98
C THR A 70 2.09 -3.75 -12.99
N ALA A 71 1.29 -4.05 -14.00
CA ALA A 71 0.99 -3.13 -15.10
C ALA A 71 -0.40 -3.45 -15.70
N TYR A 72 -1.46 -3.22 -14.91
CA TYR A 72 -2.83 -3.61 -15.28
C TYR A 72 -3.41 -2.80 -16.43
N GLY A 73 -3.06 -1.51 -16.52
CA GLY A 73 -3.52 -0.60 -17.57
C GLY A 73 -2.52 -0.42 -18.72
N THR A 74 -1.49 -1.25 -18.82
CA THR A 74 -0.53 -1.12 -19.93
C THR A 74 -1.12 -1.55 -21.28
N PRO A 75 -0.80 -0.87 -22.39
CA PRO A 75 -1.16 -1.32 -23.73
C PRO A 75 -0.43 -2.60 -24.16
N ASP A 76 0.70 -2.95 -23.53
CA ASP A 76 1.41 -4.21 -23.76
C ASP A 76 0.58 -5.39 -23.20
N THR A 77 -0.07 -6.12 -24.09
CA THR A 77 -0.96 -7.23 -23.75
C THR A 77 -0.26 -8.40 -23.08
N VAL A 78 1.02 -8.67 -23.44
CA VAL A 78 1.81 -9.75 -22.84
C VAL A 78 2.21 -9.39 -21.42
N LEU A 79 2.68 -8.17 -21.19
CA LEU A 79 3.01 -7.68 -19.86
C LEU A 79 1.78 -7.62 -18.96
N ARG A 80 0.64 -7.13 -19.50
CA ARG A 80 -0.62 -7.07 -18.77
C ARG A 80 -1.08 -8.47 -18.33
N ARG A 81 -1.06 -9.46 -19.24
CA ARG A 81 -1.47 -10.83 -18.89
C ARG A 81 -0.59 -11.42 -17.77
N LYS A 82 0.74 -11.29 -17.89
CA LYS A 82 1.67 -11.73 -16.83
C LYS A 82 1.39 -11.04 -15.50
N SER A 83 1.08 -9.75 -15.52
CA SER A 83 0.75 -8.97 -14.31
C SER A 83 -0.52 -9.48 -13.67
N VAL A 84 -1.59 -9.70 -14.45
CA VAL A 84 -2.88 -10.20 -13.97
C VAL A 84 -2.74 -11.62 -13.40
N ASP A 85 -2.06 -12.53 -14.11
CA ASP A 85 -1.88 -13.90 -13.64
C ASP A 85 -1.12 -13.98 -12.32
N ALA A 86 -0.03 -13.22 -12.19
CA ALA A 86 0.76 -13.17 -10.96
C ALA A 86 -0.02 -12.49 -9.81
N ALA A 87 -0.79 -11.45 -10.12
CA ALA A 87 -1.64 -10.78 -9.13
C ALA A 87 -2.78 -11.70 -8.65
N LYS A 88 -3.44 -12.44 -9.54
CA LYS A 88 -4.44 -13.46 -9.16
C LYS A 88 -3.85 -14.49 -8.21
N GLN A 89 -2.65 -15.01 -8.52
CA GLN A 89 -1.98 -15.96 -7.63
C GLN A 89 -1.64 -15.33 -6.26
N THR A 90 -1.25 -14.05 -6.25
CA THR A 90 -1.02 -13.32 -4.99
C THR A 90 -2.32 -13.18 -4.18
N MET A 91 -3.45 -12.88 -4.84
CA MET A 91 -4.76 -12.80 -4.16
C MET A 91 -5.20 -14.17 -3.62
N VAL A 92 -4.98 -15.26 -4.36
CA VAL A 92 -5.21 -16.64 -3.87
C VAL A 92 -4.38 -16.92 -2.61
N ASN A 93 -3.10 -16.53 -2.62
CA ASN A 93 -2.24 -16.65 -1.46
C ASN A 93 -2.72 -15.79 -0.29
N ALA A 94 -3.18 -14.57 -0.56
CA ALA A 94 -3.71 -13.66 0.45
C ALA A 94 -4.94 -14.27 1.16
N GLU A 95 -5.91 -14.76 0.40
CA GLU A 95 -7.10 -15.41 0.96
C GLU A 95 -6.71 -16.63 1.82
N LYS A 96 -5.79 -17.45 1.32
CA LYS A 96 -5.30 -18.64 2.01
C LYS A 96 -4.58 -18.31 3.33
N LEU A 97 -3.79 -17.23 3.34
CA LEU A 97 -3.01 -16.78 4.50
C LEU A 97 -3.83 -15.93 5.51
N GLY A 98 -5.08 -15.60 5.20
CA GLY A 98 -5.88 -14.70 6.02
C GLY A 98 -5.39 -13.25 6.01
N ILE A 99 -4.83 -12.81 4.88
CA ILE A 99 -4.37 -11.44 4.67
C ILE A 99 -5.57 -10.50 4.56
N LEU A 100 -5.53 -9.36 5.24
CA LEU A 100 -6.61 -8.39 5.23
C LEU A 100 -6.66 -7.62 3.90
N GLY A 101 -5.50 -7.22 3.37
CA GLY A 101 -5.42 -6.49 2.12
C GLY A 101 -4.08 -6.64 1.41
N VAL A 102 -4.12 -6.53 0.08
CA VAL A 102 -2.95 -6.57 -0.80
C VAL A 102 -2.80 -5.22 -1.47
N VAL A 103 -1.81 -4.44 -1.07
CA VAL A 103 -1.50 -3.13 -1.67
C VAL A 103 -0.88 -3.32 -3.05
N THR A 104 -1.29 -2.51 -4.02
CA THR A 104 -0.78 -2.59 -5.39
C THR A 104 -0.71 -1.24 -6.07
N HIS A 105 0.39 -1.00 -6.80
CA HIS A 105 0.41 -0.01 -7.87
C HIS A 105 -0.24 -0.57 -9.13
N MET A 106 -0.87 0.30 -9.91
CA MET A 106 -1.59 -0.11 -11.12
C MET A 106 -0.72 -0.07 -12.39
N GLY A 107 0.56 0.34 -12.25
CA GLY A 107 1.49 0.50 -13.35
C GLY A 107 1.33 1.83 -14.07
N SER A 108 1.64 1.87 -15.38
CA SER A 108 1.64 3.10 -16.19
C SER A 108 0.85 2.90 -17.47
N HIS A 109 0.13 3.95 -17.90
CA HIS A 109 -0.56 4.02 -19.18
C HIS A 109 0.38 4.28 -20.37
N LYS A 110 1.70 4.40 -20.15
CA LYS A 110 2.74 4.56 -21.19
C LYS A 110 2.48 5.69 -22.19
N GLY A 111 1.91 6.81 -21.73
CA GLY A 111 1.59 7.97 -22.56
C GLY A 111 0.23 7.90 -23.27
N GLU A 112 -0.51 6.79 -23.19
CA GLU A 112 -1.82 6.65 -23.84
C GLU A 112 -2.93 7.47 -23.14
N GLY A 113 -2.74 7.80 -21.85
CA GLY A 113 -3.73 8.46 -21.00
C GLY A 113 -4.68 7.48 -20.32
N LEU A 114 -5.14 7.86 -19.11
CA LEU A 114 -5.99 7.00 -18.29
C LEU A 114 -7.30 6.61 -19.00
N GLU A 115 -7.98 7.58 -19.62
CA GLU A 115 -9.25 7.35 -20.28
C GLU A 115 -9.18 6.22 -21.32
N LYS A 116 -8.11 6.20 -22.13
CA LYS A 116 -7.92 5.19 -23.18
C LYS A 116 -7.64 3.80 -22.60
N VAL A 117 -6.91 3.70 -21.50
CA VAL A 117 -6.56 2.40 -20.89
C VAL A 117 -7.58 1.94 -19.84
N MET A 118 -8.54 2.78 -19.45
CA MET A 118 -9.54 2.48 -18.43
C MET A 118 -10.27 1.15 -18.66
N PRO A 119 -10.78 0.82 -19.88
CA PRO A 119 -11.48 -0.45 -20.08
C PRO A 119 -10.63 -1.68 -19.75
N VAL A 120 -9.37 -1.71 -20.20
CA VAL A 120 -8.48 -2.86 -19.94
C VAL A 120 -7.96 -2.89 -18.51
N LEU A 121 -7.82 -1.73 -17.86
CA LEU A 121 -7.49 -1.61 -16.43
C LEU A 121 -8.61 -2.22 -15.58
N VAL A 122 -9.85 -1.83 -15.84
CA VAL A 122 -11.04 -2.33 -15.11
C VAL A 122 -11.21 -3.83 -15.29
N GLU A 123 -11.08 -4.33 -16.52
CA GLU A 123 -11.10 -5.77 -16.79
C GLU A 123 -10.03 -6.51 -15.97
N SER A 124 -8.80 -6.00 -15.99
CA SER A 124 -7.67 -6.56 -15.22
C SER A 124 -7.94 -6.58 -13.72
N LEU A 125 -8.43 -5.47 -13.15
CA LEU A 125 -8.71 -5.37 -11.71
C LEU A 125 -9.82 -6.34 -11.29
N LYS A 126 -10.91 -6.44 -12.06
CA LYS A 126 -12.01 -7.40 -11.82
C LYS A 126 -11.51 -8.84 -11.84
N GLU A 127 -10.64 -9.17 -12.80
CA GLU A 127 -10.04 -10.50 -12.87
C GLU A 127 -9.12 -10.79 -11.69
N VAL A 128 -8.34 -9.81 -11.24
CA VAL A 128 -7.42 -9.94 -10.10
C VAL A 128 -8.17 -10.24 -8.80
N VAL A 129 -9.32 -9.61 -8.57
CA VAL A 129 -10.12 -9.84 -7.34
C VAL A 129 -11.07 -11.04 -7.41
N GLU A 130 -11.24 -11.65 -8.59
CA GLU A 130 -12.16 -12.78 -8.79
C GLU A 130 -11.95 -13.92 -7.77
N PRO A 131 -10.72 -14.36 -7.44
CA PRO A 131 -10.50 -15.53 -6.60
C PRO A 131 -10.76 -15.30 -5.11
N VAL A 132 -11.02 -14.07 -4.66
CA VAL A 132 -11.11 -13.76 -3.22
C VAL A 132 -12.51 -13.34 -2.78
N LYS A 133 -12.79 -13.58 -1.48
CA LYS A 133 -14.02 -13.18 -0.81
C LYS A 133 -13.75 -12.22 0.35
N SER A 134 -12.70 -12.47 1.13
CA SER A 134 -12.37 -11.76 2.36
C SER A 134 -11.24 -10.77 2.20
N SER A 135 -10.15 -11.19 1.55
CA SER A 135 -8.99 -10.32 1.28
C SER A 135 -9.36 -9.20 0.30
N LYS A 136 -8.85 -7.99 0.54
CA LYS A 136 -9.10 -6.81 -0.31
C LYS A 136 -7.89 -6.52 -1.20
N LEU A 137 -8.14 -5.96 -2.38
CA LEU A 137 -7.11 -5.35 -3.22
C LEU A 137 -7.09 -3.86 -2.90
N LEU A 138 -5.96 -3.36 -2.40
CA LEU A 138 -5.80 -1.95 -2.02
C LEU A 138 -5.06 -1.22 -3.14
N LEU A 139 -5.78 -0.36 -3.86
CA LEU A 139 -5.19 0.47 -4.91
C LEU A 139 -4.43 1.62 -4.26
N GLU A 140 -3.12 1.65 -4.47
CA GLU A 140 -2.26 2.66 -3.88
C GLU A 140 -2.19 3.91 -4.75
N ILE A 141 -2.28 5.10 -4.11
CA ILE A 141 -1.99 6.36 -4.77
C ILE A 141 -0.53 6.37 -5.22
N SER A 142 -0.25 6.85 -6.43
CA SER A 142 1.10 6.92 -6.97
C SER A 142 1.64 8.34 -7.02
N ALA A 143 2.96 8.48 -7.02
CA ALA A 143 3.65 9.78 -7.06
C ALA A 143 3.54 10.54 -8.40
N GLY A 144 2.90 9.96 -9.43
CA GLY A 144 2.74 10.58 -10.74
C GLY A 144 3.91 10.37 -11.71
N GLN A 145 4.92 9.59 -11.33
CA GLN A 145 6.11 9.37 -12.16
C GLN A 145 5.78 8.59 -13.43
N GLY A 146 6.23 9.09 -14.61
CA GLY A 146 6.21 8.32 -15.87
C GLY A 146 4.82 7.92 -16.39
N GLY A 147 3.77 8.70 -16.07
CA GLY A 147 2.39 8.37 -16.44
C GLY A 147 1.84 7.19 -15.65
N SER A 148 2.23 7.07 -14.38
CA SER A 148 1.65 6.10 -13.45
C SER A 148 0.16 6.33 -13.28
N ILE A 149 -0.58 5.24 -13.18
CA ILE A 149 -2.03 5.23 -12.99
C ILE A 149 -2.34 5.39 -11.50
N GLY A 150 -3.38 6.17 -11.17
CA GLY A 150 -3.79 6.44 -9.79
C GLY A 150 -2.94 7.52 -9.12
N ASN A 151 -2.51 8.54 -9.87
CA ASN A 151 -1.67 9.63 -9.38
C ASN A 151 -2.45 10.73 -8.64
N SER A 152 -3.76 10.62 -8.56
CA SER A 152 -4.62 11.54 -7.81
C SER A 152 -5.81 10.80 -7.19
N ILE A 153 -6.41 11.41 -6.18
CA ILE A 153 -7.64 10.91 -5.54
C ILE A 153 -8.79 10.83 -6.57
N GLU A 154 -8.84 11.79 -7.50
CA GLU A 154 -9.81 11.81 -8.59
C GLU A 154 -9.64 10.62 -9.55
N GLU A 155 -8.39 10.27 -9.90
CA GLU A 155 -8.13 9.08 -10.72
C GLU A 155 -8.52 7.78 -9.98
N LEU A 156 -8.19 7.67 -8.68
CA LEU A 156 -8.59 6.52 -7.86
C LEU A 156 -10.12 6.39 -7.82
N ALA A 157 -10.82 7.51 -7.63
CA ALA A 157 -12.30 7.54 -7.61
C ALA A 157 -12.89 7.14 -8.97
N ALA A 158 -12.34 7.65 -10.06
CA ALA A 158 -12.80 7.29 -11.42
C ALA A 158 -12.58 5.79 -11.71
N ILE A 159 -11.47 5.22 -11.26
CA ILE A 159 -11.19 3.77 -11.38
C ILE A 159 -12.18 2.98 -10.54
N TYR A 160 -12.42 3.40 -9.28
CA TYR A 160 -13.38 2.73 -8.39
C TYR A 160 -14.78 2.72 -8.97
N GLU A 161 -15.25 3.87 -9.47
CA GLU A 161 -16.55 3.98 -10.14
C GLU A 161 -16.64 3.06 -11.36
N ALA A 162 -15.60 3.03 -12.19
CA ALA A 162 -15.55 2.18 -13.40
C ALA A 162 -15.50 0.68 -13.08
N THR A 163 -14.99 0.26 -11.91
CA THR A 163 -15.09 -1.13 -11.46
C THR A 163 -16.49 -1.50 -10.97
N GLY A 164 -17.40 -0.54 -10.87
CA GLY A 164 -18.74 -0.71 -10.29
C GLY A 164 -18.73 -0.69 -8.76
N LYS A 165 -17.73 -0.06 -8.16
CA LYS A 165 -17.50 -0.02 -6.71
C LYS A 165 -17.42 -1.41 -6.08
N ASP A 166 -16.63 -2.28 -6.70
CA ASP A 166 -16.44 -3.65 -6.22
C ASP A 166 -15.99 -3.64 -4.76
N GLU A 167 -16.75 -4.29 -3.89
CA GLU A 167 -16.50 -4.31 -2.44
C GLU A 167 -15.15 -4.93 -2.04
N ARG A 168 -14.50 -5.67 -2.97
CA ARG A 168 -13.18 -6.26 -2.77
C ARG A 168 -12.04 -5.29 -3.08
N ILE A 169 -12.36 -4.08 -3.58
CA ILE A 169 -11.40 -3.01 -3.87
C ILE A 169 -11.48 -1.96 -2.77
N GLU A 170 -10.35 -1.65 -2.19
CA GLU A 170 -10.12 -0.60 -1.21
C GLU A 170 -8.86 0.18 -1.61
N PHE A 171 -8.34 1.04 -0.73
CA PHE A 171 -7.28 1.97 -1.10
C PHE A 171 -6.18 2.05 -0.05
N CYS A 172 -5.00 2.46 -0.51
CA CYS A 172 -3.87 2.87 0.31
C CYS A 172 -3.42 4.27 -0.11
N LEU A 173 -3.29 5.17 0.84
CA LEU A 173 -2.62 6.46 0.64
C LEU A 173 -1.17 6.35 1.12
N ASP A 174 -0.21 6.83 0.33
CA ASP A 174 1.19 6.94 0.73
C ASP A 174 1.55 8.41 0.90
N THR A 175 2.07 8.77 2.07
CA THR A 175 2.38 10.18 2.40
C THR A 175 3.48 10.78 1.53
N CYS A 176 4.48 9.99 1.13
CA CYS A 176 5.51 10.38 0.17
C CYS A 176 4.92 10.59 -1.23
N HIS A 177 4.11 9.66 -1.71
CA HIS A 177 3.47 9.76 -3.03
C HIS A 177 2.52 10.94 -3.10
N MET A 178 1.74 11.20 -2.05
CA MET A 178 0.85 12.35 -1.99
C MET A 178 1.62 13.66 -2.05
N LEU A 179 2.68 13.84 -1.25
CA LEU A 179 3.52 15.03 -1.33
C LEU A 179 4.12 15.19 -2.72
N ALA A 180 4.73 14.12 -3.25
CA ALA A 180 5.33 14.14 -4.59
C ALA A 180 4.29 14.39 -5.69
N GLY A 181 3.06 13.93 -5.53
CA GLY A 181 1.92 14.16 -6.42
C GLY A 181 1.27 15.55 -6.30
N GLY A 182 1.74 16.38 -5.34
CA GLY A 182 1.27 17.76 -5.20
C GLY A 182 0.27 18.02 -4.08
N TYR A 183 0.00 17.04 -3.21
CA TYR A 183 -0.83 17.24 -2.02
C TYR A 183 -0.01 17.81 -0.88
N GLU A 184 -0.51 18.88 -0.25
CA GLU A 184 0.15 19.49 0.91
C GLU A 184 -0.22 18.72 2.20
N VAL A 185 0.50 17.63 2.44
CA VAL A 185 0.26 16.76 3.61
C VAL A 185 0.88 17.27 4.91
N ARG A 186 1.68 18.36 4.85
CA ARG A 186 2.46 18.90 5.98
C ARG A 186 1.68 19.87 6.85
N THR A 187 0.52 20.35 6.36
CA THR A 187 -0.33 21.30 7.10
C THR A 187 -1.69 20.69 7.42
N ASN A 188 -2.32 21.14 8.52
CA ASN A 188 -3.65 20.66 8.89
C ASN A 188 -4.65 20.91 7.76
N GLU A 189 -4.62 22.10 7.16
CA GLU A 189 -5.52 22.49 6.09
C GLU A 189 -5.36 21.60 4.86
N GLY A 190 -4.12 21.36 4.41
CA GLY A 190 -3.86 20.58 3.20
C GLY A 190 -4.14 19.08 3.42
N TRP A 191 -3.80 18.55 4.60
CA TRP A 191 -4.11 17.15 4.93
C TRP A 191 -5.61 16.92 5.08
N ASP A 192 -6.34 17.84 5.76
CA ASP A 192 -7.79 17.78 5.86
C ASP A 192 -8.48 17.90 4.49
N GLU A 193 -8.02 18.80 3.63
CA GLU A 193 -8.53 18.93 2.25
C GLU A 193 -8.39 17.62 1.47
N ALA A 194 -7.22 16.98 1.55
CA ALA A 194 -6.99 15.71 0.87
C ALA A 194 -7.90 14.58 1.42
N LEU A 195 -8.03 14.47 2.74
CA LEU A 195 -8.89 13.46 3.37
C LEU A 195 -10.38 13.72 3.11
N ASP A 196 -10.83 14.98 3.13
CA ASP A 196 -12.22 15.35 2.81
C ASP A 196 -12.55 15.08 1.34
N LYS A 197 -11.60 15.33 0.45
CA LYS A 197 -11.73 14.96 -0.97
C LYS A 197 -11.86 13.44 -1.13
N PHE A 198 -11.02 12.67 -0.45
CA PHE A 198 -11.08 11.21 -0.47
C PHE A 198 -12.41 10.69 0.08
N ASP A 199 -12.84 11.21 1.22
CA ASP A 199 -14.12 10.84 1.84
C ASP A 199 -15.32 11.13 0.93
N LYS A 200 -15.34 12.30 0.32
CA LYS A 200 -16.41 12.70 -0.60
C LYS A 200 -16.49 11.84 -1.85
N LEU A 201 -15.37 11.43 -2.43
CA LEU A 201 -15.32 10.74 -3.72
C LEU A 201 -15.34 9.22 -3.58
N ILE A 202 -14.80 8.68 -2.51
CA ILE A 202 -14.60 7.24 -2.31
C ILE A 202 -15.22 6.77 -0.99
N GLY A 203 -14.94 7.47 0.12
CA GLY A 203 -15.32 7.10 1.48
C GLY A 203 -14.11 6.69 2.32
N LEU A 204 -13.95 7.27 3.52
CA LEU A 204 -12.84 6.93 4.44
C LEU A 204 -12.92 5.50 4.98
N ASP A 205 -14.09 4.86 4.92
CA ASP A 205 -14.25 3.44 5.23
C ASP A 205 -13.49 2.52 4.27
N LYS A 206 -13.18 3.01 3.07
CA LYS A 206 -12.39 2.33 2.04
C LYS A 206 -10.87 2.56 2.14
N LEU A 207 -10.41 3.23 3.21
CA LEU A 207 -8.99 3.52 3.47
C LEU A 207 -8.52 2.78 4.73
N PRO A 208 -8.21 1.47 4.67
CA PRO A 208 -7.73 0.73 5.83
C PRO A 208 -6.25 1.00 6.15
N VAL A 209 -5.44 1.34 5.14
CA VAL A 209 -3.97 1.45 5.23
C VAL A 209 -3.49 2.80 4.72
N ILE A 210 -2.52 3.36 5.44
CA ILE A 210 -1.71 4.50 5.01
C ILE A 210 -0.24 4.07 5.07
N HIS A 211 0.48 4.19 3.95
CA HIS A 211 1.94 4.09 3.99
C HIS A 211 2.52 5.39 4.55
N LEU A 212 3.23 5.27 5.66
CA LEU A 212 3.85 6.38 6.37
C LEU A 212 5.31 6.49 5.96
N ASN A 213 5.58 7.19 4.89
CA ASN A 213 6.92 7.37 4.33
C ASN A 213 7.24 8.85 4.23
N ASP A 214 8.43 9.27 4.72
CA ASP A 214 8.92 10.61 4.42
C ASP A 214 9.46 10.68 2.99
N SER A 215 9.61 11.86 2.44
CA SER A 215 9.97 12.06 1.04
C SER A 215 11.33 12.71 0.90
N MET A 216 12.21 12.12 0.07
CA MET A 216 13.48 12.75 -0.33
C MET A 216 13.28 13.95 -1.28
N THR A 217 12.07 14.16 -1.79
CA THR A 217 11.77 15.19 -2.78
C THR A 217 10.57 16.04 -2.34
N ASP A 218 10.58 17.31 -2.71
CA ASP A 218 9.55 18.27 -2.31
C ASP A 218 8.24 18.08 -3.10
N ILE A 219 7.22 18.81 -2.67
CA ILE A 219 5.88 18.80 -3.23
C ILE A 219 5.87 18.98 -4.76
N GLY A 220 5.05 18.17 -5.44
CA GLY A 220 4.89 18.25 -6.88
C GLY A 220 6.07 17.74 -7.73
N SER A 221 7.03 17.06 -7.10
CA SER A 221 8.21 16.51 -7.78
C SER A 221 7.91 15.36 -8.74
N ASN A 222 6.80 14.66 -8.56
CA ASN A 222 6.43 13.42 -9.23
C ASN A 222 7.52 12.34 -9.13
N ARG A 223 8.17 12.23 -7.96
CA ARG A 223 9.25 11.25 -7.71
C ARG A 223 8.97 10.45 -6.46
N ASP A 224 8.81 9.16 -6.65
CA ASP A 224 8.74 8.18 -5.58
C ASP A 224 10.16 7.92 -5.02
N ARG A 225 10.46 8.53 -3.87
CA ARG A 225 11.73 8.39 -3.15
C ARG A 225 11.49 8.52 -1.66
N HIS A 226 11.37 7.38 -1.00
CA HIS A 226 11.15 7.29 0.45
C HIS A 226 12.38 7.71 1.24
N GLU A 227 12.17 8.40 2.36
CA GLU A 227 13.17 8.76 3.36
C GLU A 227 12.70 8.32 4.75
N ASN A 228 13.62 8.22 5.70
CA ASN A 228 13.30 7.93 7.09
C ASN A 228 12.47 9.06 7.71
N ILE A 229 11.57 8.69 8.63
CA ILE A 229 10.61 9.61 9.26
C ILE A 229 11.34 10.80 9.89
N GLY A 230 10.90 12.00 9.49
CA GLY A 230 11.46 13.28 9.96
C GLY A 230 12.79 13.67 9.31
N LYS A 231 13.23 12.95 8.28
CA LYS A 231 14.48 13.23 7.56
C LYS A 231 14.29 13.76 6.15
N GLY A 232 13.07 13.75 5.66
CA GLY A 232 12.69 14.23 4.35
C GLY A 232 11.94 15.56 4.37
N PHE A 233 11.23 15.83 3.28
CA PHE A 233 10.49 17.07 3.07
C PHE A 233 9.13 17.12 3.80
N ILE A 234 8.59 16.00 4.28
CA ILE A 234 7.44 15.99 5.18
C ILE A 234 7.88 16.45 6.57
N GLY A 235 8.95 15.85 7.09
CA GLY A 235 9.57 16.22 8.34
C GLY A 235 8.71 15.93 9.58
N ASP A 236 9.26 16.21 10.76
CA ASP A 236 8.59 15.93 12.03
C ASP A 236 7.25 16.65 12.16
N GLU A 237 7.18 17.92 11.79
CA GLU A 237 5.96 18.73 11.93
C GLU A 237 4.84 18.25 11.00
N GLY A 238 5.17 17.85 9.77
CA GLY A 238 4.21 17.25 8.86
C GLY A 238 3.69 15.90 9.39
N PHE A 239 4.56 15.05 9.93
CA PHE A 239 4.10 13.79 10.54
C PHE A 239 3.24 14.01 11.79
N LYS A 240 3.48 15.03 12.61
CA LYS A 240 2.56 15.39 13.70
C LYS A 240 1.16 15.71 13.18
N VAL A 241 1.06 16.47 12.10
CA VAL A 241 -0.21 16.78 11.44
C VAL A 241 -0.91 15.51 10.96
N ILE A 242 -0.18 14.65 10.23
CA ILE A 242 -0.72 13.41 9.66
C ILE A 242 -1.24 12.48 10.77
N LEU A 243 -0.41 12.20 11.78
CA LEU A 243 -0.67 11.17 12.78
C LEU A 243 -1.77 11.56 13.77
N ASN A 244 -1.90 12.85 14.08
CA ASN A 244 -2.87 13.34 15.07
C ASN A 244 -4.22 13.73 14.46
N ASN A 245 -4.39 13.58 13.14
CA ASN A 245 -5.67 13.82 12.50
C ASN A 245 -6.71 12.76 12.91
N PRO A 246 -7.90 13.18 13.42
CA PRO A 246 -8.91 12.24 13.91
C PRO A 246 -9.45 11.29 12.84
N LYS A 247 -9.43 11.67 11.56
CA LYS A 247 -9.93 10.87 10.42
C LYS A 247 -9.10 9.62 10.13
N VAL A 248 -7.86 9.57 10.66
CA VAL A 248 -6.95 8.44 10.41
C VAL A 248 -6.59 7.63 11.66
N LYS A 249 -7.18 7.94 12.82
CA LYS A 249 -6.85 7.26 14.10
C LYS A 249 -7.12 5.75 14.12
N ASP A 250 -8.09 5.29 13.35
CA ASP A 250 -8.50 3.89 13.21
C ASP A 250 -7.74 3.11 12.12
N LYS A 251 -6.94 3.82 11.33
CA LYS A 251 -6.20 3.22 10.21
C LYS A 251 -4.92 2.49 10.66
N VAL A 252 -4.38 1.68 9.76
CA VAL A 252 -3.07 1.05 9.94
C VAL A 252 -2.03 1.85 9.16
N GLY A 253 -1.00 2.34 9.87
CA GLY A 253 0.15 3.01 9.26
C GLY A 253 1.29 2.02 9.02
N ILE A 254 1.75 1.88 7.79
CA ILE A 254 2.83 0.95 7.42
C ILE A 254 4.05 1.75 6.94
N LEU A 255 5.22 1.44 7.51
CA LEU A 255 6.50 1.99 7.07
C LEU A 255 7.10 1.19 5.93
N GLU A 256 7.59 1.88 4.89
CA GLU A 256 8.41 1.33 3.80
C GLU A 256 9.73 2.10 3.62
N VAL A 257 10.10 2.87 4.62
CA VAL A 257 11.31 3.69 4.66
C VAL A 257 12.59 2.85 4.52
N PRO A 258 13.72 3.46 4.09
CA PRO A 258 14.97 2.70 3.91
C PRO A 258 15.55 2.13 5.20
N GLY A 259 15.17 2.67 6.37
CA GLY A 259 15.78 2.34 7.65
C GLY A 259 17.14 3.03 7.85
N ILE A 260 17.58 3.15 9.09
CA ILE A 260 18.83 3.85 9.43
C ILE A 260 20.05 3.16 8.79
N ASP A 261 20.05 1.83 8.80
CA ASP A 261 21.12 1.02 8.20
C ASP A 261 20.89 0.67 6.72
N LYS A 262 19.85 1.25 6.10
CA LYS A 262 19.43 0.93 4.70
C LYS A 262 19.08 -0.54 4.49
N LYS A 263 18.52 -1.18 5.51
CA LYS A 263 18.08 -2.60 5.48
C LYS A 263 16.55 -2.75 5.49
N GLY A 264 15.84 -1.68 5.25
CA GLY A 264 14.39 -1.59 5.35
C GLY A 264 13.92 -0.98 6.67
N PRO A 265 12.60 -0.81 6.86
CA PRO A 265 12.02 -0.19 8.03
C PRO A 265 12.49 -0.82 9.33
N ASP A 266 12.68 -0.01 10.35
CA ASP A 266 13.33 -0.39 11.60
C ASP A 266 12.65 0.21 12.84
N LYS A 267 13.09 -0.26 14.03
CA LYS A 267 12.58 0.23 15.30
C LYS A 267 12.76 1.75 15.49
N PRO A 268 13.90 2.40 15.16
CA PRO A 268 14.03 3.85 15.27
C PRO A 268 12.93 4.64 14.54
N ASN A 269 12.51 4.19 13.34
CA ASN A 269 11.43 4.84 12.62
C ASN A 269 10.05 4.59 13.27
N LEU A 270 9.78 3.40 13.82
CA LEU A 270 8.57 3.13 14.60
C LEU A 270 8.53 3.98 15.89
N ASP A 271 9.65 4.04 16.63
CA ASP A 271 9.77 4.86 17.84
C ASP A 271 9.54 6.35 17.51
N LYS A 272 10.01 6.80 16.33
CA LYS A 272 9.82 8.17 15.88
C LYS A 272 8.33 8.47 15.62
N LEU A 273 7.59 7.59 14.95
CA LEU A 273 6.14 7.75 14.81
C LEU A 273 5.42 7.84 16.15
N ALA A 274 5.79 6.96 17.10
CA ALA A 274 5.21 6.98 18.44
C ALA A 274 5.50 8.27 19.22
N GLN A 275 6.67 8.89 19.02
CA GLN A 275 7.04 10.17 19.62
C GLN A 275 6.29 11.37 19.02
N LEU A 276 5.84 11.27 17.77
CA LEU A 276 5.13 12.34 17.05
C LEU A 276 3.60 12.24 17.22
N THR A 277 3.12 11.20 17.89
CA THR A 277 1.69 10.95 18.16
C THR A 277 1.35 11.44 19.57
N ASP A 278 0.28 12.25 19.70
CA ASP A 278 -0.24 12.77 20.96
C ASP A 278 -1.03 11.69 21.76
#